data_d45a635fb176196e144909a21da4d2a9
#
_entry.id   d45a635fb176196e144909a21da4d2a9
#
_cell.length_a   1.000
_cell.length_b   1.000
_cell.length_c   1.000
_cell.angle_alpha   90.00
_cell.angle_beta   90.00
_cell.angle_gamma   90.00
#
_symmetry.space_group_name_H-M   'P 1'
#
loop_
_entity.id
_entity.type
_entity.pdbx_description
1 polymer ?
#
loop_
_entity_poly.entity_id
_entity_poly.type
_entity_poly.pdbx_seq_one_letter_code
_entity_poly.pdbx_strand_id
1 'polypeptide(L)'
;RLKAFERFKQLKEPNWQKPKYPKIDYQDLYYYSAPKSFKDKPKSLDELDPKLIETYNKLGIPLNEQKKLNGIAVDAVFDSVSVATTFKDTLTEKGIIFCSISEAVQKHPELVKKYLGSVIPITDHYFATLNSAVFTDGSFVYIPPGVRCPMELSTYFRINASDTGQFERTLIIADKGSYVSYLEG
;
A
#
# COMPACT_ATOMS: atom_id res chain seq x y z
N ARG A 1 7.11 -8.18 -12.72
CA ARG A 1 8.33 -8.00 -11.90
C ARG A 1 9.60 -8.36 -12.67
N LEU A 2 9.73 -9.55 -13.26
CA LEU A 2 10.95 -9.96 -13.98
C LEU A 2 11.32 -9.01 -15.11
N LYS A 3 10.36 -8.59 -15.95
CA LYS A 3 10.59 -7.59 -17.00
C LYS A 3 11.12 -6.26 -16.45
N ALA A 4 10.57 -5.81 -15.31
CA ALA A 4 11.03 -4.60 -14.65
C ALA A 4 12.46 -4.76 -14.10
N PHE A 5 12.77 -5.92 -13.53
CA PHE A 5 14.11 -6.22 -13.03
C PHE A 5 15.15 -6.25 -14.16
N GLU A 6 14.84 -6.89 -15.29
CA GLU A 6 15.74 -6.88 -16.47
C GLU A 6 15.96 -5.46 -17.01
N ARG A 7 14.91 -4.63 -16.98
CA ARG A 7 15.04 -3.23 -17.36
C ARG A 7 15.88 -2.45 -16.35
N PHE A 8 15.66 -2.66 -15.06
CA PHE A 8 16.40 -1.98 -13.99
C PHE A 8 17.92 -2.19 -14.11
N LYS A 9 18.38 -3.40 -14.43
CA LYS A 9 19.81 -3.70 -14.64
C LYS A 9 20.46 -2.88 -15.74
N GLN A 10 19.68 -2.33 -16.67
CA GLN A 10 20.15 -1.50 -17.77
C GLN A 10 20.16 0.00 -17.45
N LEU A 11 19.51 0.40 -16.36
CA LEU A 11 19.38 1.79 -15.96
C LEU A 11 20.55 2.20 -15.05
N LYS A 12 20.82 3.50 -15.04
CA LYS A 12 21.74 4.11 -14.09
C LYS A 12 20.95 4.99 -13.13
N GLU A 13 21.39 4.99 -11.87
CA GLU A 13 20.82 5.91 -10.89
C GLU A 13 20.96 7.36 -11.37
N PRO A 14 19.91 8.17 -11.28
CA PRO A 14 19.97 9.56 -11.71
C PRO A 14 20.90 10.36 -10.79
N ASN A 15 21.74 11.20 -11.39
CA ASN A 15 22.73 12.03 -10.68
C ASN A 15 22.43 13.53 -10.79
N TRP A 16 21.34 13.93 -11.44
CA TRP A 16 20.96 15.32 -11.61
C TRP A 16 20.34 15.92 -10.33
N GLN A 17 19.79 15.09 -9.48
CA GLN A 17 19.38 15.48 -8.13
C GLN A 17 20.64 15.62 -7.26
N LYS A 18 20.63 16.58 -6.36
CA LYS A 18 21.71 16.80 -5.36
C LYS A 18 21.18 16.55 -3.94
N PRO A 19 20.62 15.37 -3.64
CA PRO A 19 20.14 15.07 -2.31
C PRO A 19 21.31 14.95 -1.33
N LYS A 20 21.09 15.38 -0.09
CA LYS A 20 22.07 15.28 0.98
C LYS A 20 21.86 14.03 1.83
N TYR A 21 21.82 12.87 1.20
CA TYR A 21 21.79 11.58 1.91
C TYR A 21 23.05 10.77 1.56
N PRO A 22 23.46 9.83 2.43
CA PRO A 22 24.58 8.92 2.12
C PRO A 22 24.30 8.09 0.87
N LYS A 23 25.35 7.69 0.17
CA LYS A 23 25.21 6.79 -0.97
C LYS A 23 24.56 5.47 -0.50
N ILE A 24 23.53 5.05 -1.20
CA ILE A 24 22.80 3.81 -0.92
C ILE A 24 23.50 2.67 -1.65
N ASP A 25 23.84 1.60 -0.95
CA ASP A 25 24.24 0.34 -1.57
C ASP A 25 23.00 -0.53 -1.78
N TYR A 26 22.49 -0.51 -3.00
CA TYR A 26 21.29 -1.28 -3.36
C TYR A 26 21.51 -2.80 -3.35
N GLN A 27 22.75 -3.29 -3.25
CA GLN A 27 23.03 -4.72 -3.15
C GLN A 27 23.07 -5.22 -1.70
N ASP A 28 23.19 -4.31 -0.74
CA ASP A 28 23.22 -4.62 0.70
C ASP A 28 21.89 -4.33 1.38
N LEU A 29 20.77 -4.47 0.65
CA LEU A 29 19.42 -4.24 1.16
C LEU A 29 18.52 -5.45 0.93
N TYR A 30 17.63 -5.70 1.88
CA TYR A 30 16.55 -6.67 1.73
C TYR A 30 15.30 -5.98 1.14
N TYR A 31 14.78 -6.53 0.04
CA TYR A 31 13.64 -5.96 -0.71
C TYR A 31 12.35 -6.73 -0.57
N TYR A 32 12.38 -7.90 0.04
CA TYR A 32 11.23 -8.76 0.12
C TYR A 32 10.85 -9.06 1.57
N SER A 33 9.59 -8.78 1.87
CA SER A 33 8.93 -9.21 3.10
C SER A 33 7.74 -10.08 2.73
N ALA A 34 7.67 -11.31 3.26
CA ALA A 34 6.59 -12.22 2.93
C ALA A 34 5.26 -11.71 3.49
N PRO A 35 4.20 -11.58 2.68
CA PRO A 35 2.87 -11.29 3.19
C PRO A 35 2.41 -12.37 4.18
N LYS A 36 1.80 -11.96 5.30
CA LYS A 36 1.17 -12.92 6.22
C LYS A 36 0.02 -13.65 5.50
N SER A 37 -0.21 -14.89 5.87
CA SER A 37 -1.36 -15.63 5.38
C SER A 37 -2.65 -14.86 5.66
N PHE A 38 -3.61 -14.86 4.71
CA PHE A 38 -4.91 -14.22 4.91
C PHE A 38 -5.69 -14.78 6.10
N LYS A 39 -5.42 -16.02 6.48
CA LYS A 39 -6.06 -16.67 7.63
C LYS A 39 -5.59 -16.10 8.96
N ASP A 40 -4.39 -15.51 8.98
CA ASP A 40 -3.75 -15.00 10.18
C ASP A 40 -3.85 -13.46 10.27
N LYS A 41 -4.52 -12.81 9.30
CA LYS A 41 -4.72 -11.35 9.35
C LYS A 41 -5.79 -11.01 10.39
N PRO A 42 -5.51 -10.08 11.31
CA PRO A 42 -6.52 -9.58 12.25
C PRO A 42 -7.68 -8.96 11.47
N LYS A 43 -8.90 -9.26 11.90
CA LYS A 43 -10.14 -8.74 11.30
C LYS A 43 -10.53 -7.37 11.84
N SER A 44 -9.94 -6.97 12.95
CA SER A 44 -10.17 -5.68 13.59
C SER A 44 -8.88 -5.16 14.24
N LEU A 45 -8.86 -3.86 14.56
CA LEU A 45 -7.76 -3.25 15.29
C LEU A 45 -7.58 -3.83 16.70
N ASP A 46 -8.65 -4.37 17.31
CA ASP A 46 -8.61 -4.94 18.65
C ASP A 46 -7.86 -6.29 18.70
N GLU A 47 -7.67 -6.93 17.55
CA GLU A 47 -6.91 -8.17 17.40
C GLU A 47 -5.43 -7.92 17.10
N LEU A 48 -5.01 -6.65 16.97
CA LEU A 48 -3.61 -6.30 16.72
C LEU A 48 -2.76 -6.51 17.98
N ASP A 49 -1.46 -6.77 17.74
CA ASP A 49 -0.46 -6.82 18.82
C ASP A 49 -0.52 -5.51 19.62
N PRO A 50 -0.67 -5.58 20.96
CA PRO A 50 -0.71 -4.39 21.83
C PRO A 50 0.49 -3.45 21.64
N LYS A 51 1.68 -3.98 21.35
CA LYS A 51 2.88 -3.18 21.06
C LYS A 51 2.75 -2.37 19.79
N LEU A 52 2.06 -2.92 18.79
CA LEU A 52 1.80 -2.23 17.54
C LEU A 52 0.81 -1.07 17.78
N ILE A 53 -0.25 -1.33 18.52
CA ILE A 53 -1.23 -0.30 18.92
C ILE A 53 -0.54 0.82 19.73
N GLU A 54 0.29 0.47 20.68
CA GLU A 54 1.06 1.45 21.47
C GLU A 54 1.97 2.30 20.57
N THR A 55 2.60 1.68 19.58
CA THR A 55 3.45 2.38 18.60
C THR A 55 2.65 3.39 17.79
N TYR A 56 1.49 3.00 17.26
CA TYR A 56 0.61 3.92 16.53
C TYR A 56 0.11 5.08 17.41
N ASN A 57 -0.23 4.80 18.65
CA ASN A 57 -0.63 5.82 19.63
C ASN A 57 0.51 6.81 19.91
N LYS A 58 1.75 6.33 20.11
CA LYS A 58 2.94 7.19 20.28
C LYS A 58 3.22 8.08 19.08
N LEU A 59 2.90 7.62 17.90
CA LEU A 59 3.05 8.38 16.65
C LEU A 59 1.91 9.38 16.40
N GLY A 60 0.92 9.42 17.29
CA GLY A 60 -0.26 10.27 17.11
C GLY A 60 -1.18 9.80 15.98
N ILE A 61 -1.09 8.54 15.57
CA ILE A 61 -1.98 7.94 14.57
C ILE A 61 -3.24 7.48 15.29
N PRO A 62 -4.40 8.14 15.10
CA PRO A 62 -5.58 7.95 15.94
C PRO A 62 -6.39 6.72 15.55
N LEU A 63 -5.82 5.51 15.63
CA LEU A 63 -6.50 4.27 15.25
C LEU A 63 -7.81 4.04 16.03
N ASN A 64 -7.87 4.47 17.29
CA ASN A 64 -9.05 4.31 18.14
C ASN A 64 -10.07 5.45 18.00
N GLU A 65 -9.60 6.67 17.75
CA GLU A 65 -10.50 7.82 17.55
C GLU A 65 -11.22 7.73 16.22
N GLN A 66 -10.60 7.19 15.19
CA GLN A 66 -11.21 6.99 13.88
C GLN A 66 -12.40 6.02 13.92
N LYS A 67 -12.38 5.02 14.82
CA LYS A 67 -13.55 4.16 15.06
C LYS A 67 -14.77 4.92 15.60
N LYS A 68 -14.54 6.01 16.33
CA LYS A 68 -15.61 6.70 17.08
C LYS A 68 -16.12 7.98 16.44
N LEU A 69 -15.30 8.71 15.70
CA LEU A 69 -15.61 10.11 15.40
C LEU A 69 -15.97 10.42 13.94
N ASN A 70 -15.42 9.76 12.91
CA ASN A 70 -15.56 10.28 11.54
C ASN A 70 -15.71 9.24 10.41
N GLY A 71 -15.88 7.96 10.68
CA GLY A 71 -16.06 7.00 9.59
C GLY A 71 -14.94 7.03 8.56
N ILE A 72 -13.67 7.05 9.00
CA ILE A 72 -12.50 6.90 8.14
C ILE A 72 -12.12 5.43 8.08
N ALA A 73 -12.03 4.87 6.89
CA ALA A 73 -11.49 3.53 6.70
C ALA A 73 -9.97 3.59 6.62
N VAL A 74 -9.31 2.80 7.44
CA VAL A 74 -7.83 2.77 7.55
C VAL A 74 -7.29 1.41 7.14
N ASP A 75 -6.27 1.41 6.32
CA ASP A 75 -5.39 0.27 6.09
C ASP A 75 -4.04 0.53 6.78
N ALA A 76 -3.64 -0.38 7.65
CA ALA A 76 -2.38 -0.28 8.38
C ALA A 76 -1.35 -1.24 7.77
N VAL A 77 -0.25 -0.69 7.31
CA VAL A 77 0.85 -1.43 6.69
C VAL A 77 2.09 -1.35 7.58
N PHE A 78 2.64 -2.50 7.91
CA PHE A 78 3.83 -2.63 8.72
C PHE A 78 4.90 -3.44 7.97
N ASP A 79 6.09 -2.86 7.81
CA ASP A 79 7.21 -3.46 7.07
C ASP A 79 6.76 -4.06 5.72
N SER A 80 6.08 -3.25 4.90
CA SER A 80 5.56 -3.61 3.57
C SER A 80 4.48 -4.71 3.56
N VAL A 81 3.83 -4.98 4.69
CA VAL A 81 2.75 -5.98 4.79
C VAL A 81 1.53 -5.37 5.45
N SER A 82 0.39 -5.38 4.75
CA SER A 82 -0.89 -4.97 5.33
C SER A 82 -1.28 -5.88 6.50
N VAL A 83 -1.55 -5.27 7.65
CA VAL A 83 -1.91 -6.00 8.88
C VAL A 83 -3.40 -5.94 9.19
N ALA A 84 -4.08 -4.84 8.86
CA ALA A 84 -5.52 -4.69 9.10
C ALA A 84 -6.14 -3.64 8.17
N THR A 85 -7.37 -3.91 7.72
CA THR A 85 -8.21 -2.92 7.02
C THR A 85 -9.53 -2.78 7.80
N THR A 86 -9.89 -1.56 8.18
CA THR A 86 -11.12 -1.27 8.94
C THR A 86 -12.29 -0.95 8.03
N PHE A 87 -13.53 -1.04 8.56
CA PHE A 87 -14.78 -0.74 7.84
C PHE A 87 -15.00 -1.51 6.54
N LYS A 88 -14.38 -2.65 6.39
CA LYS A 88 -14.41 -3.45 5.16
C LYS A 88 -15.83 -3.84 4.75
N ASP A 89 -16.68 -4.24 5.70
CA ASP A 89 -18.05 -4.67 5.44
C ASP A 89 -18.89 -3.49 4.92
N THR A 90 -18.81 -2.31 5.57
CA THR A 90 -19.51 -1.09 5.14
C THR A 90 -19.14 -0.65 3.73
N LEU A 91 -17.86 -0.78 3.36
CA LEU A 91 -17.39 -0.47 2.02
C LEU A 91 -17.88 -1.51 1.00
N THR A 92 -17.84 -2.78 1.38
CA THR A 92 -18.27 -3.90 0.53
C THR A 92 -19.75 -3.83 0.17
N GLU A 93 -20.63 -3.41 1.09
CA GLU A 93 -22.07 -3.18 0.84
C GLU A 93 -22.31 -2.19 -0.32
N LYS A 94 -21.39 -1.25 -0.54
CA LYS A 94 -21.44 -0.29 -1.65
C LYS A 94 -20.63 -0.75 -2.90
N GLY A 95 -20.11 -1.98 -2.88
CA GLY A 95 -19.25 -2.51 -3.91
C GLY A 95 -17.85 -1.88 -3.96
N ILE A 96 -17.47 -1.12 -2.93
CA ILE A 96 -16.16 -0.52 -2.80
C ILE A 96 -15.17 -1.57 -2.29
N ILE A 97 -14.02 -1.65 -2.93
CA ILE A 97 -12.92 -2.51 -2.50
C ILE A 97 -11.83 -1.64 -1.88
N PHE A 98 -11.45 -1.94 -0.65
CA PHE A 98 -10.28 -1.36 0.01
C PHE A 98 -9.54 -2.47 0.75
N CYS A 99 -8.38 -2.83 0.25
CA CYS A 99 -7.58 -3.93 0.78
C CYS A 99 -6.12 -3.80 0.36
N SER A 100 -5.26 -4.71 0.80
CA SER A 100 -3.89 -4.77 0.32
C SER A 100 -3.81 -5.25 -1.15
N ILE A 101 -2.73 -4.89 -1.84
CA ILE A 101 -2.45 -5.40 -3.19
C ILE A 101 -2.36 -6.94 -3.18
N SER A 102 -1.74 -7.54 -2.17
CA SER A 102 -1.63 -9.00 -2.06
C SER A 102 -2.99 -9.68 -1.92
N GLU A 103 -3.95 -9.08 -1.22
CA GLU A 103 -5.34 -9.55 -1.19
C GLU A 103 -6.03 -9.34 -2.54
N ALA A 104 -5.85 -8.16 -3.15
CA ALA A 104 -6.45 -7.86 -4.44
C ALA A 104 -6.00 -8.80 -5.55
N VAL A 105 -4.73 -9.19 -5.58
CA VAL A 105 -4.19 -10.19 -6.52
C VAL A 105 -4.95 -11.52 -6.45
N GLN A 106 -5.40 -11.91 -5.27
CA GLN A 106 -6.10 -13.18 -5.07
C GLN A 106 -7.61 -13.07 -5.29
N LYS A 107 -8.23 -12.00 -4.79
CA LYS A 107 -9.69 -11.84 -4.79
C LYS A 107 -10.24 -11.05 -5.99
N HIS A 108 -9.42 -10.18 -6.58
CA HIS A 108 -9.80 -9.28 -7.66
C HIS A 108 -8.77 -9.29 -8.81
N PRO A 109 -8.31 -10.47 -9.28
CA PRO A 109 -7.20 -10.59 -10.23
C PRO A 109 -7.45 -9.87 -11.55
N GLU A 110 -8.70 -9.75 -11.99
CA GLU A 110 -9.03 -9.09 -13.25
C GLU A 110 -8.80 -7.58 -13.20
N LEU A 111 -9.17 -6.94 -12.08
CA LEU A 111 -8.89 -5.52 -11.87
C LEU A 111 -7.38 -5.27 -11.77
N VAL A 112 -6.68 -6.11 -10.99
CA VAL A 112 -5.22 -5.99 -10.84
C VAL A 112 -4.53 -6.16 -12.19
N LYS A 113 -4.86 -7.19 -12.97
CA LYS A 113 -4.27 -7.41 -14.31
C LYS A 113 -4.51 -6.25 -15.25
N LYS A 114 -5.70 -5.64 -15.18
CA LYS A 114 -6.08 -4.53 -16.06
C LYS A 114 -5.36 -3.24 -15.74
N TYR A 115 -5.20 -2.91 -14.46
CA TYR A 115 -4.80 -1.57 -14.03
C TYR A 115 -3.41 -1.47 -13.41
N LEU A 116 -2.87 -2.54 -12.79
CA LEU A 116 -1.58 -2.47 -12.15
C LEU A 116 -0.46 -2.22 -13.18
N GLY A 117 0.26 -1.12 -13.00
CA GLY A 117 1.31 -0.68 -13.92
C GLY A 117 0.81 -0.07 -15.23
N SER A 118 -0.48 0.24 -15.35
CA SER A 118 -1.05 0.86 -16.56
C SER A 118 -0.76 2.36 -16.67
N VAL A 119 -0.52 3.04 -15.55
CA VAL A 119 -0.26 4.49 -15.51
C VAL A 119 1.23 4.78 -15.53
N ILE A 120 1.99 4.13 -14.65
CA ILE A 120 3.45 4.29 -14.58
C ILE A 120 4.10 3.06 -15.20
N PRO A 121 4.67 3.17 -16.39
CA PRO A 121 5.31 2.04 -17.06
C PRO A 121 6.66 1.68 -16.41
N ILE A 122 7.08 0.45 -16.60
CA ILE A 122 8.39 -0.03 -16.12
C ILE A 122 9.60 0.67 -16.79
N THR A 123 9.34 1.55 -17.73
CA THR A 123 10.36 2.32 -18.49
C THR A 123 10.43 3.77 -18.05
N ASP A 124 9.62 4.18 -17.08
CA ASP A 124 9.48 5.59 -16.70
C ASP A 124 10.81 6.16 -16.18
N HIS A 125 11.28 5.70 -15.04
CA HIS A 125 12.58 6.08 -14.48
C HIS A 125 13.15 5.03 -13.53
N TYR A 126 14.40 5.22 -13.10
CA TYR A 126 15.16 4.28 -12.28
C TYR A 126 14.38 3.74 -11.06
N PHE A 127 13.85 4.62 -10.21
CA PHE A 127 13.15 4.22 -8.99
C PHE A 127 11.77 3.62 -9.27
N ALA A 128 11.03 4.08 -10.29
CA ALA A 128 9.77 3.47 -10.70
C ALA A 128 9.98 2.05 -11.23
N THR A 129 11.07 1.84 -11.96
CA THR A 129 11.46 0.52 -12.46
C THR A 129 11.86 -0.40 -11.31
N LEU A 130 12.66 0.09 -10.35
CA LEU A 130 13.02 -0.65 -9.14
C LEU A 130 11.76 -1.01 -8.32
N ASN A 131 10.87 -0.04 -8.07
CA ASN A 131 9.61 -0.30 -7.40
C ASN A 131 8.80 -1.41 -8.09
N SER A 132 8.68 -1.34 -9.41
CA SER A 132 7.97 -2.35 -10.21
C SER A 132 8.57 -3.75 -10.10
N ALA A 133 9.88 -3.85 -9.85
CA ALA A 133 10.58 -5.13 -9.68
C ALA A 133 10.39 -5.72 -8.28
N VAL A 134 10.43 -4.88 -7.22
CA VAL A 134 10.63 -5.36 -5.85
C VAL A 134 9.49 -5.06 -4.89
N PHE A 135 8.49 -4.22 -5.22
CA PHE A 135 7.40 -3.92 -4.29
C PHE A 135 6.80 -5.19 -3.68
N THR A 136 6.51 -5.16 -2.38
CA THR A 136 5.97 -6.31 -1.66
C THR A 136 4.45 -6.26 -1.61
N ASP A 137 3.91 -5.17 -1.10
CA ASP A 137 2.48 -4.95 -0.93
C ASP A 137 2.13 -3.48 -1.22
N GLY A 138 1.05 -2.99 -0.70
CA GLY A 138 0.53 -1.64 -0.84
C GLY A 138 -0.99 -1.63 -0.80
N SER A 139 -1.59 -0.50 -1.13
CA SER A 139 -3.03 -0.31 -1.06
C SER A 139 -3.71 -0.52 -2.40
N PHE A 140 -4.85 -1.18 -2.36
CA PHE A 140 -5.74 -1.35 -3.51
C PHE A 140 -7.11 -0.76 -3.19
N VAL A 141 -7.56 0.19 -4.03
CA VAL A 141 -8.86 0.84 -3.92
C VAL A 141 -9.59 0.75 -5.25
N TYR A 142 -10.84 0.30 -5.21
CA TYR A 142 -11.76 0.36 -6.34
C TYR A 142 -13.09 0.97 -5.92
N ILE A 143 -13.51 2.00 -6.63
CA ILE A 143 -14.82 2.64 -6.44
C ILE A 143 -15.64 2.41 -7.71
N PRO A 144 -16.81 1.73 -7.60
CA PRO A 144 -17.67 1.46 -8.75
C PRO A 144 -18.23 2.72 -9.42
N PRO A 145 -18.73 2.61 -10.66
CA PRO A 145 -19.33 3.73 -11.37
C PRO A 145 -20.45 4.41 -10.58
N GLY A 146 -20.42 5.73 -10.50
CA GLY A 146 -21.45 6.55 -9.83
C GLY A 146 -21.46 6.45 -8.31
N VAL A 147 -20.59 5.67 -7.70
CA VAL A 147 -20.53 5.51 -6.24
C VAL A 147 -19.71 6.62 -5.62
N ARG A 148 -20.25 7.27 -4.61
CA ARG A 148 -19.51 8.16 -3.72
C ARG A 148 -19.08 7.38 -2.48
N CYS A 149 -17.77 7.30 -2.24
CA CYS A 149 -17.25 6.69 -1.04
C CYS A 149 -17.80 7.43 0.20
N PRO A 150 -18.42 6.71 1.16
CA PRO A 150 -19.10 7.34 2.29
C PRO A 150 -18.15 7.91 3.33
N MET A 151 -16.87 7.57 3.25
CA MET A 151 -15.85 7.95 4.22
C MET A 151 -14.54 8.22 3.52
N GLU A 152 -13.63 8.89 4.21
CA GLU A 152 -12.24 9.01 3.77
C GLU A 152 -11.52 7.67 3.95
N LEU A 153 -10.71 7.30 2.97
CA LEU A 153 -9.82 6.15 3.06
C LEU A 153 -8.43 6.63 3.44
N SER A 154 -7.75 5.89 4.30
CA SER A 154 -6.42 6.26 4.74
C SER A 154 -5.52 5.04 4.87
N THR A 155 -4.27 5.16 4.43
CA THR A 155 -3.25 4.14 4.63
C THR A 155 -2.06 4.74 5.38
N TYR A 156 -1.62 4.03 6.41
CA TYR A 156 -0.42 4.36 7.17
C TYR A 156 0.65 3.29 6.96
N PHE A 157 1.80 3.73 6.49
CA PHE A 157 2.98 2.88 6.31
C PHE A 157 3.93 3.06 7.50
N ARG A 158 4.23 1.99 8.21
CA ARG A 158 5.22 1.97 9.27
C ARG A 158 6.43 1.17 8.83
N ILE A 159 7.56 1.84 8.74
CA ILE A 159 8.87 1.25 8.42
C ILE A 159 9.68 1.24 9.72
N ASN A 160 10.07 0.07 10.18
CA ASN A 160 10.76 -0.11 11.46
C ASN A 160 12.03 -0.96 11.37
N ALA A 161 12.29 -1.57 10.24
CA ALA A 161 13.48 -2.38 10.00
C ALA A 161 14.62 -1.53 9.44
N SER A 162 15.85 -1.75 9.94
CA SER A 162 17.06 -1.26 9.31
C SER A 162 17.43 -2.13 8.10
N ASP A 163 18.23 -1.59 7.20
CA ASP A 163 18.80 -2.31 6.05
C ASP A 163 17.77 -2.94 5.10
N THR A 164 16.55 -2.37 5.07
CA THR A 164 15.49 -2.80 4.17
C THR A 164 15.11 -1.70 3.19
N GLY A 165 14.95 -2.06 1.93
CA GLY A 165 14.31 -1.22 0.92
C GLY A 165 12.80 -1.38 1.01
N GLN A 166 12.09 -0.32 1.36
CA GLN A 166 10.63 -0.31 1.46
C GLN A 166 10.03 0.22 0.17
N PHE A 167 9.37 -0.64 -0.58
CA PHE A 167 8.73 -0.30 -1.84
C PHE A 167 7.28 -0.75 -1.81
N GLU A 168 6.42 0.24 -1.75
CA GLU A 168 4.97 0.10 -1.72
C GLU A 168 4.36 0.49 -3.06
N ARG A 169 3.18 -0.03 -3.36
CA ARG A 169 2.44 0.35 -4.54
C ARG A 169 0.97 0.56 -4.22
N THR A 170 0.53 1.79 -4.32
CA THR A 170 -0.88 2.17 -4.18
C THR A 170 -1.54 2.20 -5.55
N LEU A 171 -2.68 1.49 -5.69
CA LEU A 171 -3.50 1.49 -6.89
C LEU A 171 -4.93 1.93 -6.55
N ILE A 172 -5.31 3.11 -7.02
CA ILE A 172 -6.65 3.67 -6.85
C ILE A 172 -7.36 3.68 -8.20
N ILE A 173 -8.50 3.02 -8.28
CA ILE A 173 -9.36 2.96 -9.45
C ILE A 173 -10.68 3.64 -9.09
N ALA A 174 -10.86 4.88 -9.54
CA ALA A 174 -12.11 5.62 -9.44
C ALA A 174 -12.83 5.52 -10.79
N ASP A 175 -13.90 4.74 -10.85
CA ASP A 175 -14.64 4.53 -12.10
C ASP A 175 -15.53 5.73 -12.44
N LYS A 176 -16.15 5.73 -13.61
CA LYS A 176 -16.88 6.88 -14.16
C LYS A 176 -17.91 7.44 -13.16
N GLY A 177 -17.79 8.73 -12.83
CA GLY A 177 -18.72 9.44 -11.94
C GLY A 177 -18.61 9.04 -10.47
N SER A 178 -17.56 8.29 -10.08
CA SER A 178 -17.29 7.95 -8.69
C SER A 178 -16.54 9.07 -7.96
N TYR A 179 -16.50 8.97 -6.63
CA TYR A 179 -15.75 9.89 -5.77
C TYR A 179 -15.09 9.15 -4.61
N VAL A 180 -13.85 9.50 -4.32
CA VAL A 180 -13.09 9.02 -3.15
C VAL A 180 -12.14 10.10 -2.65
N SER A 181 -12.00 10.21 -1.33
CA SER A 181 -10.91 10.92 -0.66
C SER A 181 -9.95 9.89 -0.08
N TYR A 182 -8.66 10.05 -0.36
CA TYR A 182 -7.62 9.11 0.06
C TYR A 182 -6.43 9.87 0.65
N LEU A 183 -6.03 9.48 1.85
CA LEU A 183 -4.86 10.01 2.55
C LEU A 183 -3.82 8.90 2.73
N GLU A 184 -2.58 9.18 2.41
CA GLU A 184 -1.43 8.29 2.60
C GLU A 184 -0.37 8.96 3.45
N GLY A 185 0.13 8.25 4.48
CA GLY A 185 1.11 8.77 5.41
C GLY A 185 2.08 7.72 5.97
#